data_8e64432bc3cf2f7a74afc1400220604c
#
_entry.id   8e64432bc3cf2f7a74afc1400220604c
#
_cell.length_a   1.000
_cell.length_b   1.000
_cell.length_c   1.000
_cell.angle_alpha   90.00
_cell.angle_beta   90.00
_cell.angle_gamma   90.00
#
_symmetry.space_group_name_H-M   'P 1'
#
loop_
_entity.id
_entity.type
_entity.pdbx_description
1 polymer ?
#
loop_
_entity_poly.entity_id
_entity_poly.type
_entity_poly.pdbx_seq_one_letter_code
_entity_poly.pdbx_strand_id
1 'polypeptide(L)'
;LDHITKQVIAEELLDSKDGDNIKNFLKRHLDTSKPIFIVTDLYRGYPKILKDVFGTKATHQLCLFHLNKLIVSDFPKKTTIEQELVKYELLNIFYNRELEIEFLQCIVDEERAMKQGSKSDYEKWLRKAKSLFEMNTPQLAAVGMVTKPT
;
A
#
# COMPACT_ATOMS: atom_id res chain seq x y z
N LEU A 1 -6.48 19.96 0.63
CA LEU A 1 -5.71 19.94 1.87
C LEU A 1 -4.27 20.35 1.60
N ASP A 2 -3.75 21.32 2.32
CA ASP A 2 -2.33 21.69 2.26
C ASP A 2 -1.48 20.63 2.97
N HIS A 3 -0.44 20.10 2.29
CA HIS A 3 0.38 19.03 2.83
C HIS A 3 1.25 19.48 4.01
N ILE A 4 1.70 20.73 4.02
CA ILE A 4 2.59 21.28 5.06
C ILE A 4 1.79 21.68 6.29
N THR A 5 0.77 22.48 6.11
CA THR A 5 -0.04 23.04 7.22
C THR A 5 -1.14 22.10 7.71
N LYS A 6 -1.49 21.08 6.90
CA LYS A 6 -2.64 20.16 7.14
C LYS A 6 -3.99 20.88 7.19
N GLN A 7 -4.07 22.09 6.67
CA GLN A 7 -5.31 22.85 6.61
C GLN A 7 -6.08 22.57 5.33
N VAL A 8 -7.40 22.61 5.42
CA VAL A 8 -8.28 22.57 4.25
C VAL A 8 -8.18 23.90 3.53
N ILE A 9 -7.74 23.89 2.27
CA ILE A 9 -7.65 25.09 1.44
C ILE A 9 -9.03 25.49 0.92
N ALA A 10 -9.77 24.51 0.44
CA ALA A 10 -11.11 24.68 -0.11
C ALA A 10 -11.93 23.41 0.02
N GLU A 11 -13.23 23.57 0.18
CA GLU A 11 -14.22 22.51 0.22
C GLU A 11 -15.47 22.97 -0.52
N GLU A 12 -16.04 22.11 -1.33
CA GLU A 12 -17.24 22.43 -2.11
C GLU A 12 -18.04 21.15 -2.37
N LEU A 13 -19.35 21.26 -2.24
CA LEU A 13 -20.26 20.21 -2.64
C LEU A 13 -20.54 20.35 -4.15
N LEU A 14 -20.18 19.35 -4.93
CA LEU A 14 -20.42 19.32 -6.37
C LEU A 14 -21.64 18.45 -6.69
N ASP A 15 -22.41 18.85 -7.70
CA ASP A 15 -23.58 18.12 -8.15
C ASP A 15 -23.23 16.74 -8.72
N SER A 16 -22.06 16.64 -9.33
CA SER A 16 -21.54 15.37 -9.84
C SER A 16 -20.01 15.34 -9.83
N LYS A 17 -19.45 14.14 -9.82
CA LYS A 17 -18.00 13.90 -9.95
C LYS A 17 -17.60 13.81 -11.43
N ASP A 18 -18.06 14.73 -12.25
CA ASP A 18 -17.60 14.81 -13.63
C ASP A 18 -16.34 15.68 -13.78
N GLY A 19 -15.65 15.52 -14.92
CA GLY A 19 -14.39 16.20 -15.15
C GLY A 19 -14.51 17.71 -15.19
N ASP A 20 -15.60 18.26 -15.68
CA ASP A 20 -15.78 19.71 -15.82
C ASP A 20 -16.05 20.38 -14.45
N ASN A 21 -16.85 19.75 -13.61
CA ASN A 21 -17.08 20.22 -12.24
C ASN A 21 -15.79 20.23 -11.43
N ILE A 22 -14.98 19.17 -11.52
CA ILE A 22 -13.69 19.11 -10.84
C ILE A 22 -12.71 20.15 -11.38
N LYS A 23 -12.62 20.33 -12.70
CA LYS A 23 -11.77 21.35 -13.33
C LYS A 23 -12.14 22.77 -12.87
N ASN A 24 -13.44 23.06 -12.85
CA ASN A 24 -13.93 24.35 -12.39
C ASN A 24 -13.63 24.59 -10.91
N PHE A 25 -13.79 23.59 -10.06
CA PHE A 25 -13.40 23.65 -8.66
C PHE A 25 -11.91 23.98 -8.50
N LEU A 26 -11.04 23.25 -9.21
CA LEU A 26 -9.58 23.49 -9.15
C LEU A 26 -9.20 24.91 -9.60
N LYS A 27 -9.79 25.38 -10.69
CA LYS A 27 -9.54 26.74 -11.23
C LYS A 27 -10.01 27.84 -10.29
N ARG A 28 -11.09 27.62 -9.55
CA ARG A 28 -11.59 28.61 -8.57
C ARG A 28 -10.71 28.75 -7.35
N HIS A 29 -10.09 27.66 -6.92
CA HIS A 29 -9.45 27.59 -5.61
C HIS A 29 -7.92 27.50 -5.64
N LEU A 30 -7.31 27.22 -6.79
CA LEU A 30 -5.88 27.08 -6.93
C LEU A 30 -5.31 28.00 -8.01
N ASP A 31 -4.09 28.46 -7.80
CA ASP A 31 -3.34 29.23 -8.78
C ASP A 31 -2.78 28.31 -9.86
N THR A 32 -3.44 28.25 -11.01
CA THR A 32 -3.08 27.38 -12.13
C THR A 32 -1.84 27.85 -12.90
N SER A 33 -1.28 29.02 -12.57
CA SER A 33 -0.08 29.56 -13.22
C SER A 33 1.21 29.06 -12.62
N LYS A 34 1.16 28.47 -11.43
CA LYS A 34 2.34 28.02 -10.66
C LYS A 34 2.52 26.51 -10.70
N PRO A 35 3.77 26.02 -10.56
CA PRO A 35 4.03 24.61 -10.35
C PRO A 35 3.32 24.13 -9.09
N ILE A 36 2.70 22.95 -9.15
CA ILE A 36 1.97 22.36 -8.04
C ILE A 36 2.23 20.84 -7.96
N PHE A 37 2.34 20.32 -6.75
CA PHE A 37 2.37 18.90 -6.47
C PHE A 37 1.01 18.48 -5.90
N ILE A 38 0.35 17.52 -6.55
CA ILE A 38 -1.00 17.10 -6.18
C ILE A 38 -1.02 15.60 -5.92
N VAL A 39 -1.58 15.22 -4.78
CA VAL A 39 -1.87 13.82 -4.45
C VAL A 39 -3.38 13.60 -4.51
N THR A 40 -3.82 12.57 -5.21
CA THR A 40 -5.23 12.21 -5.34
C THR A 40 -5.47 10.75 -4.96
N ASP A 41 -6.75 10.39 -4.81
CA ASP A 41 -7.16 8.98 -4.82
C ASP A 41 -6.96 8.35 -6.22
N LEU A 42 -7.44 7.12 -6.42
CA LEU A 42 -7.24 6.34 -7.63
C LEU A 42 -8.26 6.62 -8.75
N TYR A 43 -9.04 7.71 -8.65
CA TYR A 43 -9.99 8.02 -9.72
C TYR A 43 -9.29 8.27 -11.06
N ARG A 44 -9.64 7.50 -12.06
CA ARG A 44 -8.97 7.47 -13.39
C ARG A 44 -9.09 8.78 -14.17
N GLY A 45 -10.01 9.65 -13.80
CA GLY A 45 -10.20 10.93 -14.45
C GLY A 45 -9.16 11.99 -14.09
N TYR A 46 -8.50 11.89 -12.93
CA TYR A 46 -7.59 12.92 -12.45
C TYR A 46 -6.40 13.23 -13.37
N PRO A 47 -5.69 12.26 -13.96
CA PRO A 47 -4.56 12.59 -14.82
C PRO A 47 -4.91 13.54 -15.95
N LYS A 48 -6.03 13.29 -16.63
CA LYS A 48 -6.53 14.17 -17.70
C LYS A 48 -6.99 15.53 -17.17
N ILE A 49 -7.75 15.54 -16.08
CA ILE A 49 -8.24 16.76 -15.44
C ILE A 49 -7.07 17.68 -15.05
N LEU A 50 -6.06 17.14 -14.39
CA LEU A 50 -4.89 17.90 -13.96
C LEU A 50 -4.06 18.42 -15.13
N LYS A 51 -3.91 17.62 -16.17
CA LYS A 51 -3.26 18.05 -17.42
C LYS A 51 -4.03 19.20 -18.08
N ASP A 52 -5.36 19.12 -18.13
CA ASP A 52 -6.21 20.15 -18.75
C ASP A 52 -6.17 21.47 -17.95
N VAL A 53 -6.06 21.40 -16.61
CA VAL A 53 -6.06 22.58 -15.73
C VAL A 53 -4.69 23.21 -15.59
N PHE A 54 -3.64 22.42 -15.37
CA PHE A 54 -2.30 22.89 -15.02
C PHE A 54 -1.26 22.66 -16.13
N GLY A 55 -1.59 21.91 -17.16
CA GLY A 55 -0.65 21.52 -18.20
C GLY A 55 0.54 20.72 -17.63
N THR A 56 1.76 21.17 -17.92
CA THR A 56 3.00 20.55 -17.42
C THR A 56 3.40 21.01 -16.02
N LYS A 57 2.67 21.91 -15.41
CA LYS A 57 2.99 22.48 -14.09
C LYS A 57 2.56 21.60 -12.92
N ALA A 58 1.64 20.68 -13.12
CA ALA A 58 1.23 19.71 -12.10
C ALA A 58 2.13 18.48 -12.10
N THR A 59 2.69 18.18 -10.93
CA THR A 59 3.24 16.85 -10.63
C THR A 59 2.19 16.07 -9.87
N HIS A 60 1.73 14.97 -10.45
CA HIS A 60 0.64 14.18 -9.90
C HIS A 60 1.16 12.87 -9.32
N GLN A 61 0.73 12.57 -8.11
CA GLN A 61 0.97 11.31 -7.43
C GLN A 61 -0.34 10.69 -6.98
N LEU A 62 -0.48 9.39 -7.17
CA LEU A 62 -1.57 8.62 -6.56
C LEU A 62 -1.31 8.42 -5.07
N CYS A 63 -2.36 8.48 -4.27
CA CYS A 63 -2.26 8.30 -2.82
C CYS A 63 -1.79 6.88 -2.48
N LEU A 64 -0.65 6.76 -1.80
CA LEU A 64 -0.05 5.47 -1.42
C LEU A 64 -0.96 4.67 -0.49
N PHE A 65 -1.72 5.34 0.38
CA PHE A 65 -2.71 4.67 1.24
C PHE A 65 -3.79 3.96 0.41
N HIS A 66 -4.33 4.62 -0.62
CA HIS A 66 -5.32 4.01 -1.50
C HIS A 66 -4.73 2.89 -2.36
N LEU A 67 -3.48 3.03 -2.82
CA LEU A 67 -2.76 1.96 -3.53
C LEU A 67 -2.55 0.73 -2.64
N ASN A 68 -2.11 0.92 -1.41
CA ASN A 68 -2.00 -0.17 -0.43
C ASN A 68 -3.34 -0.89 -0.21
N LYS A 69 -4.40 -0.11 0.00
CA LYS A 69 -5.75 -0.64 0.21
C LYS A 69 -6.24 -1.44 -0.99
N LEU A 70 -5.95 -0.97 -2.21
CA LEU A 70 -6.27 -1.68 -3.45
C LEU A 70 -5.53 -3.02 -3.51
N ILE A 71 -4.22 -3.04 -3.29
CA ILE A 71 -3.42 -4.28 -3.27
C ILE A 71 -4.01 -5.28 -2.28
N VAL A 72 -4.26 -4.85 -1.05
CA VAL A 72 -4.83 -5.74 -0.02
C VAL A 72 -6.21 -6.27 -0.42
N SER A 73 -7.05 -5.44 -1.07
CA SER A 73 -8.39 -5.83 -1.48
C SER A 73 -8.44 -6.80 -2.66
N ASP A 74 -7.39 -6.84 -3.48
CA ASP A 74 -7.28 -7.75 -4.63
C ASP A 74 -6.94 -9.20 -4.23
N PHE A 75 -6.48 -9.39 -2.99
CA PHE A 75 -6.23 -10.72 -2.45
C PHE A 75 -7.49 -11.30 -1.79
N PRO A 76 -7.70 -12.64 -1.84
CA PRO A 76 -8.81 -13.29 -1.16
C PRO A 76 -8.76 -13.05 0.35
N LYS A 77 -9.91 -13.10 1.02
CA LYS A 77 -9.97 -12.99 2.50
C LYS A 77 -9.22 -14.12 3.21
N LYS A 78 -9.20 -15.30 2.59
CA LYS A 78 -8.39 -16.44 3.04
C LYS A 78 -7.31 -16.68 1.98
N THR A 79 -6.09 -16.31 2.31
CA THR A 79 -4.92 -16.44 1.44
C THR A 79 -4.12 -17.68 1.80
N THR A 80 -3.46 -18.28 0.80
CA THR A 80 -2.34 -19.21 1.05
C THR A 80 -1.11 -18.43 1.51
N ILE A 81 -0.14 -19.14 2.09
CA ILE A 81 1.13 -18.51 2.52
C ILE A 81 1.87 -17.91 1.32
N GLU A 82 1.85 -18.57 0.16
CA GLU A 82 2.45 -18.02 -1.05
C GLU A 82 1.75 -16.74 -1.52
N GLN A 83 0.42 -16.68 -1.42
CA GLN A 83 -0.33 -15.46 -1.73
C GLN A 83 -0.02 -14.32 -0.75
N GLU A 84 0.13 -14.63 0.55
CA GLU A 84 0.57 -13.66 1.54
C GLU A 84 1.98 -13.12 1.22
N LEU A 85 2.91 -13.99 0.85
CA LEU A 85 4.25 -13.59 0.45
C LEU A 85 4.20 -12.61 -0.73
N VAL A 86 3.49 -12.93 -1.82
CA VAL A 86 3.32 -12.05 -2.97
C VAL A 86 2.69 -10.72 -2.59
N LYS A 87 1.68 -10.74 -1.72
CA LYS A 87 1.03 -9.53 -1.21
C LYS A 87 2.02 -8.60 -0.51
N TYR A 88 2.83 -9.14 0.39
CA TYR A 88 3.82 -8.34 1.12
C TYR A 88 4.98 -7.87 0.25
N GLU A 89 5.39 -8.65 -0.74
CA GLU A 89 6.35 -8.18 -1.76
C GLU A 89 5.82 -6.97 -2.54
N LEU A 90 4.54 -6.98 -2.91
CA LEU A 90 3.89 -5.82 -3.56
C LEU A 90 3.80 -4.62 -2.61
N LEU A 91 3.42 -4.83 -1.36
CA LEU A 91 3.33 -3.76 -0.36
C LEU A 91 4.70 -3.16 -0.02
N ASN A 92 5.78 -3.94 -0.14
CA ASN A 92 7.15 -3.48 0.10
C ASN A 92 7.59 -2.37 -0.88
N ILE A 93 6.94 -2.24 -2.03
CA ILE A 93 7.18 -1.14 -2.98
C ILE A 93 6.93 0.22 -2.34
N PHE A 94 5.96 0.31 -1.42
CA PHE A 94 5.52 1.57 -0.80
C PHE A 94 5.99 1.74 0.64
N TYR A 95 6.09 0.64 1.38
CA TYR A 95 6.46 0.62 2.81
C TYR A 95 7.36 -0.58 3.07
N ASN A 96 8.36 -0.40 3.91
CA ASN A 96 9.27 -1.49 4.26
C ASN A 96 8.51 -2.66 4.87
N ARG A 97 8.60 -3.83 4.24
CA ARG A 97 7.98 -5.11 4.62
C ARG A 97 8.99 -6.27 4.62
N GLU A 98 10.27 -5.95 4.73
CA GLU A 98 11.33 -6.96 4.61
C GLU A 98 11.23 -8.04 5.70
N LEU A 99 10.85 -7.67 6.93
CA LEU A 99 10.70 -8.64 8.02
C LEU A 99 9.56 -9.62 7.78
N GLU A 100 8.42 -9.12 7.31
CA GLU A 100 7.25 -9.94 7.00
C GLU A 100 7.56 -10.88 5.82
N ILE A 101 8.24 -10.37 4.80
CA ILE A 101 8.64 -11.14 3.62
C ILE A 101 9.61 -12.25 4.05
N GLU A 102 10.62 -11.95 4.85
CA GLU A 102 11.60 -12.92 5.34
C GLU A 102 10.93 -14.03 6.17
N PHE A 103 10.00 -13.66 7.04
CA PHE A 103 9.21 -14.60 7.84
C PHE A 103 8.36 -15.51 6.95
N LEU A 104 7.61 -14.95 6.00
CA LEU A 104 6.76 -15.72 5.08
C LEU A 104 7.59 -16.62 4.17
N GLN A 105 8.75 -16.15 3.71
CA GLN A 105 9.66 -16.97 2.90
C GLN A 105 10.16 -18.19 3.67
N CYS A 106 10.45 -18.04 4.95
CA CYS A 106 10.81 -19.20 5.78
C CYS A 106 9.70 -20.24 5.86
N ILE A 107 8.44 -19.82 5.96
CA ILE A 107 7.30 -20.75 6.00
C ILE A 107 7.11 -21.44 4.64
N VAL A 108 7.21 -20.72 3.53
CA VAL A 108 7.13 -21.30 2.18
C VAL A 108 8.21 -22.35 1.96
N ASP A 109 9.44 -22.04 2.37
CA ASP A 109 10.56 -22.97 2.24
C ASP A 109 10.40 -24.22 3.12
N GLU A 110 9.84 -24.04 4.32
CA GLU A 110 9.47 -25.14 5.22
C GLU A 110 8.45 -26.08 4.58
N GLU A 111 7.37 -25.53 4.02
CA GLU A 111 6.34 -26.34 3.34
C GLU A 111 6.89 -27.09 2.14
N ARG A 112 7.80 -26.48 1.38
CA ARG A 112 8.48 -27.14 0.26
C ARG A 112 9.38 -28.29 0.74
N ALA A 113 10.15 -28.08 1.82
CA ALA A 113 10.99 -29.10 2.41
C ALA A 113 10.16 -30.29 2.91
N MET A 114 8.99 -30.04 3.52
CA MET A 114 8.06 -31.11 3.93
C MET A 114 7.57 -31.94 2.74
N LYS A 115 7.16 -31.30 1.66
CA LYS A 115 6.67 -31.97 0.44
C LYS A 115 7.75 -32.82 -0.24
N GLN A 116 9.02 -32.45 -0.09
CA GLN A 116 10.18 -33.21 -0.62
C GLN A 116 10.64 -34.37 0.28
N GLY A 117 10.04 -34.54 1.46
CA GLY A 117 10.29 -35.69 2.35
C GLY A 117 11.55 -35.63 3.18
N SER A 118 12.22 -34.47 3.28
CA SER A 118 13.40 -34.28 4.12
C SER A 118 13.01 -33.78 5.51
N LYS A 119 12.86 -34.70 6.47
CA LYS A 119 12.56 -34.34 7.87
C LYS A 119 13.61 -33.41 8.49
N SER A 120 14.88 -33.58 8.12
CA SER A 120 16.00 -32.76 8.64
C SER A 120 15.91 -31.31 8.17
N ASP A 121 15.56 -31.10 6.90
CA ASP A 121 15.38 -29.75 6.34
C ASP A 121 14.13 -29.07 6.92
N TYR A 122 13.05 -29.81 7.11
CA TYR A 122 11.87 -29.34 7.80
C TYR A 122 12.19 -28.79 9.21
N GLU A 123 12.87 -29.58 10.02
CA GLU A 123 13.23 -29.15 11.39
C GLU A 123 14.14 -27.93 11.40
N LYS A 124 15.04 -27.81 10.42
CA LYS A 124 15.90 -26.64 10.23
C LYS A 124 15.09 -25.37 9.91
N TRP A 125 14.17 -25.48 8.96
CA TRP A 125 13.32 -24.36 8.58
C TRP A 125 12.35 -23.95 9.68
N LEU A 126 11.78 -24.92 10.39
CA LEU A 126 10.92 -24.67 11.54
C LEU A 126 11.65 -23.88 12.65
N ARG A 127 12.89 -24.24 12.95
CA ARG A 127 13.71 -23.49 13.92
C ARG A 127 13.99 -22.06 13.44
N LYS A 128 14.30 -21.89 12.16
CA LYS A 128 14.53 -20.57 11.58
C LYS A 128 13.27 -19.71 11.64
N ALA A 129 12.13 -20.23 11.23
CA ALA A 129 10.85 -19.52 11.28
C ALA A 129 10.46 -19.12 12.71
N LYS A 130 10.61 -20.02 13.68
CA LYS A 130 10.38 -19.72 15.11
C LYS A 130 11.30 -18.62 15.61
N SER A 131 12.60 -18.66 15.29
CA SER A 131 13.55 -17.65 15.68
C SER A 131 13.17 -16.27 15.13
N LEU A 132 12.81 -16.18 13.86
CA LEU A 132 12.36 -14.92 13.25
C LEU A 132 11.07 -14.42 13.88
N PHE A 133 10.13 -15.31 14.17
CA PHE A 133 8.87 -14.96 14.83
C PHE A 133 9.12 -14.39 16.22
N GLU A 134 9.94 -15.05 17.05
CA GLU A 134 10.26 -14.62 18.41
C GLU A 134 10.99 -13.26 18.43
N MET A 135 11.95 -13.05 17.52
CA MET A 135 12.70 -11.80 17.40
C MET A 135 11.84 -10.62 16.91
N ASN A 136 10.88 -10.87 16.04
CA ASN A 136 10.13 -9.83 15.33
C ASN A 136 8.65 -9.77 15.71
N THR A 137 8.22 -10.48 16.76
CA THR A 137 6.83 -10.49 17.21
C THR A 137 6.22 -9.09 17.40
N PRO A 138 6.92 -8.10 18.00
CA PRO A 138 6.37 -6.76 18.13
C PRO A 138 6.06 -6.10 16.77
N GLN A 139 6.94 -6.26 15.80
CA GLN A 139 6.80 -5.70 14.46
C GLN A 139 5.67 -6.42 13.69
N LEU A 140 5.64 -7.75 13.75
CA LEU A 140 4.61 -8.57 13.13
C LEU A 140 3.23 -8.31 13.73
N ALA A 141 3.14 -8.11 15.05
CA ALA A 141 1.91 -7.74 15.74
C ALA A 141 1.41 -6.35 15.30
N ALA A 142 2.32 -5.40 15.07
CA ALA A 142 1.97 -4.06 14.63
C ALA A 142 1.34 -4.04 13.22
N VAL A 143 1.68 -5.00 12.37
CA VAL A 143 1.10 -5.15 11.01
C VAL A 143 -0.06 -6.15 10.97
N GLY A 144 -0.51 -6.69 12.11
CA GLY A 144 -1.66 -7.57 12.20
C GLY A 144 -1.41 -9.03 11.80
N MET A 145 -0.15 -9.45 11.62
CA MET A 145 0.19 -10.85 11.27
C MET A 145 0.07 -11.81 12.47
N VAL A 146 0.25 -11.29 13.68
CA VAL A 146 0.10 -12.04 14.94
C VAL A 146 -0.71 -11.24 15.93
N THR A 147 -1.46 -11.92 16.79
CA THR A 147 -2.12 -11.29 17.93
C THR A 147 -1.09 -11.05 19.03
N LYS A 148 -1.13 -9.88 19.69
CA LYS A 148 -0.31 -9.66 20.88
C LYS A 148 -0.67 -10.71 21.92
N PRO A 149 0.30 -11.36 22.55
CA PRO A 149 0.01 -12.21 23.68
C PRO A 149 -0.64 -11.37 24.77
N THR A 150 -1.75 -11.83 25.23
CA THR A 150 -2.48 -11.25 26.37
C THR A 150 -1.73 -11.51 27.66
#